data_5f6ebf21d65f30bce770416a5cb136bb
#
_entry.id   5f6ebf21d65f30bce770416a5cb136bb
#
_cell.length_a   1.000
_cell.length_b   1.000
_cell.length_c   1.000
_cell.angle_alpha   90.00
_cell.angle_beta   90.00
_cell.angle_gamma   90.00
#
_symmetry.space_group_name_H-M   'P 1'
#
loop_
_entity.id
_entity.type
_entity.pdbx_description
1 polymer ?
#
loop_
_entity_poly.entity_id
_entity_poly.type
_entity_poly.pdbx_seq_one_letter_code
_entity_poly.pdbx_strand_id
1 'polypeptide(L)'
;MQKITLDAYVVDVLMRDLTGHDRQPSAFLVYLYLWHRTVGRGLRTVKTSHRSIAEATGLSKSAVQAAVRTLTRRRLVQIHRAARTATPEYTVNRPWIRSARQAG
;
A
#
# COMPACT_ATOMS: atom_id res chain seq x y z
N MET A 1 20.51 11.99 3.88
CA MET A 1 19.55 11.29 3.04
C MET A 1 18.59 10.50 3.91
N GLN A 2 17.30 10.63 3.64
CA GLN A 2 16.30 9.84 4.34
C GLN A 2 16.37 8.38 3.92
N LYS A 3 16.07 7.51 4.86
CA LYS A 3 16.02 6.07 4.61
C LYS A 3 14.66 5.55 5.03
N ILE A 4 14.22 4.49 4.36
CA ILE A 4 13.03 3.77 4.82
C ILE A 4 13.43 2.35 5.19
N THR A 5 12.71 1.79 6.15
CA THR A 5 12.92 0.42 6.58
C THR A 5 11.72 -0.40 6.13
N LEU A 6 11.98 -1.54 5.54
CA LEU A 6 10.92 -2.46 5.12
C LEU A 6 11.00 -3.71 5.98
N ASP A 7 9.83 -4.26 6.32
CA ASP A 7 9.81 -5.61 6.85
C ASP A 7 10.32 -6.56 5.75
N ALA A 8 11.13 -7.52 6.11
CA ALA A 8 11.69 -8.45 5.13
C ALA A 8 10.60 -9.16 4.33
N TYR A 9 9.44 -9.40 4.94
CA TYR A 9 8.30 -10.03 4.29
C TYR A 9 7.89 -9.29 3.01
N VAL A 10 8.00 -7.97 2.99
CA VAL A 10 7.64 -7.17 1.82
C VAL A 10 8.47 -7.58 0.61
N VAL A 11 9.76 -7.81 0.80
CA VAL A 11 10.66 -8.19 -0.30
C VAL A 11 10.65 -9.71 -0.52
N ASP A 12 10.61 -10.48 0.56
CA ASP A 12 10.75 -11.93 0.46
C ASP A 12 9.46 -12.61 -0.02
N VAL A 13 8.30 -12.04 0.28
CA VAL A 13 7.02 -12.67 -0.03
C VAL A 13 6.14 -11.81 -0.91
N LEU A 14 5.84 -10.57 -0.49
CA LEU A 14 4.89 -9.73 -1.23
C LEU A 14 5.36 -9.42 -2.65
N MET A 15 6.66 -9.20 -2.82
CA MET A 15 7.18 -8.87 -4.14
C MET A 15 6.82 -9.95 -5.16
N ARG A 16 7.14 -11.20 -4.87
CA ARG A 16 6.85 -12.29 -5.81
C ARG A 16 5.36 -12.61 -5.89
N ASP A 17 4.62 -12.44 -4.78
CA ASP A 17 3.19 -12.69 -4.79
C ASP A 17 2.45 -11.72 -5.69
N LEU A 18 2.71 -10.43 -5.54
CA LEU A 18 2.02 -9.42 -6.32
C LEU A 18 2.52 -9.37 -7.76
N THR A 19 3.82 -9.51 -7.96
CA THR A 19 4.43 -9.42 -9.28
C THR A 19 4.22 -10.69 -10.10
N GLY A 20 4.46 -11.85 -9.49
CA GLY A 20 4.43 -13.13 -10.18
C GLY A 20 3.08 -13.83 -10.09
N HIS A 21 2.59 -14.09 -8.89
CA HIS A 21 1.34 -14.81 -8.69
C HIS A 21 0.14 -13.99 -9.18
N ASP A 22 0.02 -12.75 -8.72
CA ASP A 22 -1.09 -11.89 -9.14
C ASP A 22 -0.81 -11.20 -10.48
N ARG A 23 0.40 -11.33 -10.99
CA ARG A 23 0.83 -10.73 -12.26
C ARG A 23 0.53 -9.22 -12.31
N GLN A 24 0.76 -8.55 -11.17
CA GLN A 24 0.47 -7.13 -11.08
C GLN A 24 1.60 -6.39 -10.34
N PRO A 25 2.74 -6.16 -11.04
CA PRO A 25 3.86 -5.42 -10.44
C PRO A 25 3.46 -4.04 -9.94
N SER A 26 2.49 -3.39 -10.58
CA SER A 26 2.02 -2.08 -10.16
C SER A 26 1.46 -2.11 -8.74
N ALA A 27 0.83 -3.21 -8.33
CA ALA A 27 0.32 -3.33 -6.97
C ALA A 27 1.46 -3.28 -5.96
N PHE A 28 2.58 -3.94 -6.27
CA PHE A 28 3.74 -3.91 -5.39
C PHE A 28 4.32 -2.50 -5.29
N LEU A 29 4.42 -1.80 -6.42
CA LEU A 29 4.95 -0.43 -6.43
C LEU A 29 4.06 0.52 -5.63
N VAL A 30 2.75 0.41 -5.77
CA VAL A 30 1.82 1.24 -5.00
C VAL A 30 1.92 0.92 -3.51
N TYR A 31 2.02 -0.36 -3.15
CA TYR A 31 2.19 -0.76 -1.75
C TYR A 31 3.47 -0.16 -1.16
N LEU A 32 4.58 -0.22 -1.88
CA LEU A 32 5.84 0.37 -1.44
C LEU A 32 5.70 1.88 -1.20
N TYR A 33 5.04 2.57 -2.11
CA TYR A 33 4.85 4.00 -1.97
C TYR A 33 4.00 4.33 -0.75
N LEU A 34 2.90 3.61 -0.56
CA LEU A 34 2.03 3.84 0.59
C LEU A 34 2.74 3.47 1.90
N TRP A 35 3.55 2.42 1.88
CA TRP A 35 4.41 2.08 3.01
C TRP A 35 5.31 3.24 3.38
N HIS A 36 5.98 3.82 2.39
CA HIS A 36 6.86 4.96 2.60
C HIS A 36 6.13 6.13 3.26
N ARG A 37 4.89 6.37 2.85
CA ARG A 37 4.10 7.50 3.34
C ARG A 37 3.45 7.23 4.70
N THR A 38 3.42 6.00 5.14
CA THR A 38 2.78 5.61 6.41
C THR A 38 3.80 4.97 7.34
N VAL A 39 4.00 3.66 7.23
CA VAL A 39 4.89 2.91 8.12
C VAL A 39 6.30 3.51 8.14
N GLY A 40 6.81 3.87 7.00
CA GLY A 40 8.15 4.46 6.88
C GLY A 40 8.31 5.78 7.60
N ARG A 41 7.20 6.45 7.93
CA ARG A 41 7.21 7.73 8.67
C ARG A 41 6.59 7.61 10.05
N GLY A 42 6.27 6.39 10.48
CA GLY A 42 5.62 6.18 11.76
C GLY A 42 4.18 6.68 11.79
N LEU A 43 3.54 6.80 10.63
CA LEU A 43 2.15 7.23 10.51
C LEU A 43 1.26 6.03 10.21
N ARG A 44 0.00 6.11 10.64
CA ARG A 44 -0.96 5.03 10.37
C ARG A 44 -1.63 5.18 9.03
N THR A 45 -1.87 6.41 8.60
CA THR A 45 -2.66 6.68 7.41
C THR A 45 -2.03 7.77 6.56
N VAL A 46 -2.43 7.84 5.30
CA VAL A 46 -2.07 8.92 4.41
C VAL A 46 -3.26 9.24 3.50
N LYS A 47 -3.52 10.54 3.34
CA LYS A 47 -4.51 11.00 2.36
C LYS A 47 -3.78 11.30 1.06
N THR A 48 -4.19 10.65 -0.01
CA THR A 48 -3.58 10.86 -1.31
C THR A 48 -4.54 10.40 -2.41
N SER A 49 -4.52 11.09 -3.53
CA SER A 49 -5.37 10.76 -4.68
C SER A 49 -4.67 9.75 -5.58
N HIS A 50 -5.44 9.09 -6.46
CA HIS A 50 -4.87 8.21 -7.48
C HIS A 50 -3.88 8.99 -8.35
N ARG A 51 -4.20 10.24 -8.68
CA ARG A 51 -3.32 11.08 -9.46
C ARG A 51 -1.97 11.29 -8.77
N SER A 52 -2.00 11.61 -7.47
CA SER A 52 -0.77 11.81 -6.71
C SER A 52 0.05 10.52 -6.62
N ILE A 53 -0.61 9.38 -6.43
CA ILE A 53 0.08 8.10 -6.44
C ILE A 53 0.72 7.83 -7.80
N ALA A 54 -0.02 8.10 -8.89
CA ALA A 54 0.49 7.90 -10.24
C ALA A 54 1.73 8.77 -10.49
N GLU A 55 1.66 10.03 -10.10
CA GLU A 55 2.80 10.95 -10.27
C GLU A 55 4.02 10.47 -9.48
N ALA A 56 3.81 10.01 -8.26
CA ALA A 56 4.90 9.57 -7.38
C ALA A 56 5.53 8.25 -7.82
N THR A 57 4.74 7.34 -8.38
CA THR A 57 5.22 6.01 -8.75
C THR A 57 5.64 5.90 -10.21
N GLY A 58 5.25 6.86 -11.05
CA GLY A 58 5.47 6.75 -12.49
C GLY A 58 4.48 5.87 -13.21
N LEU A 59 3.43 5.41 -12.51
CA LEU A 59 2.40 4.56 -13.11
C LEU A 59 1.32 5.41 -13.76
N SER A 60 0.57 4.81 -14.69
CA SER A 60 -0.64 5.43 -15.22
C SER A 60 -1.73 5.44 -14.16
N LYS A 61 -2.72 6.32 -14.31
CA LYS A 61 -3.83 6.40 -13.39
C LYS A 61 -4.62 5.08 -13.37
N SER A 62 -4.81 4.46 -14.54
CA SER A 62 -5.52 3.19 -14.62
C SER A 62 -4.75 2.06 -13.93
N ALA A 63 -3.42 2.06 -14.03
CA ALA A 63 -2.61 1.09 -13.32
C ALA A 63 -2.71 1.27 -11.80
N VAL A 64 -2.74 2.53 -11.33
CA VAL A 64 -2.94 2.81 -9.91
C VAL A 64 -4.31 2.31 -9.46
N GLN A 65 -5.37 2.56 -10.23
CA GLN A 65 -6.70 2.10 -9.88
C GLN A 65 -6.77 0.57 -9.76
N ALA A 66 -6.16 -0.13 -10.71
CA ALA A 66 -6.11 -1.59 -10.68
C ALA A 66 -5.29 -2.08 -9.48
N ALA A 67 -4.16 -1.43 -9.22
CA ALA A 67 -3.30 -1.78 -8.09
C ALA A 67 -4.04 -1.62 -6.76
N VAL A 68 -4.75 -0.52 -6.59
CA VAL A 68 -5.50 -0.24 -5.36
C VAL A 68 -6.60 -1.28 -5.16
N ARG A 69 -7.30 -1.68 -6.24
CA ARG A 69 -8.30 -2.74 -6.13
C ARG A 69 -7.69 -4.06 -5.67
N THR A 70 -6.55 -4.42 -6.23
CA THR A 70 -5.85 -5.65 -5.84
C THR A 70 -5.42 -5.60 -4.39
N LEU A 71 -4.81 -4.49 -3.97
CA LEU A 71 -4.33 -4.35 -2.60
C LEU A 71 -5.48 -4.39 -1.59
N THR A 72 -6.61 -3.79 -1.94
CA THR A 72 -7.80 -3.80 -1.08
C THR A 72 -8.37 -5.22 -0.97
N ARG A 73 -8.48 -5.92 -2.09
CA ARG A 73 -8.97 -7.30 -2.12
C ARG A 73 -8.06 -8.22 -1.30
N ARG A 74 -6.74 -8.00 -1.38
CA ARG A 74 -5.76 -8.77 -0.63
C ARG A 74 -5.64 -8.31 0.83
N ARG A 75 -6.41 -7.30 1.23
CA ARG A 75 -6.39 -6.74 2.59
C ARG A 75 -5.02 -6.22 3.00
N LEU A 76 -4.27 -5.76 2.03
CA LEU A 76 -2.97 -5.12 2.27
C LEU A 76 -3.11 -3.63 2.50
N VAL A 77 -4.21 -3.04 2.05
CA VAL A 77 -4.58 -1.66 2.38
C VAL A 77 -6.06 -1.58 2.66
N GLN A 78 -6.44 -0.57 3.43
CA GLN A 78 -7.83 -0.17 3.64
C GLN A 78 -7.99 1.25 3.15
N ILE A 79 -9.16 1.56 2.59
CA ILE A 79 -9.47 2.88 2.06
C ILE A 79 -10.66 3.45 2.82
N HIS A 80 -10.51 4.69 3.25
CA HIS A 80 -11.59 5.42 3.89
C HIS A 80 -11.81 6.75 3.16
N ARG A 81 -13.07 7.10 2.90
CA ARG A 81 -13.44 8.39 2.36
C ARG A 81 -14.49 9.03 3.25
N ALA A 82 -14.26 10.28 3.63
CA ALA A 82 -15.25 11.03 4.42
C ALA A 82 -16.49 11.35 3.59
N ALA A 83 -16.31 11.52 2.27
CA ALA A 83 -17.39 11.79 1.33
C ALA A 83 -16.98 11.25 -0.04
N ARG A 84 -17.95 11.11 -0.95
CA ARG A 84 -17.69 10.55 -2.28
C ARG A 84 -16.63 11.32 -3.06
N THR A 85 -16.59 12.64 -2.88
CA THR A 85 -15.63 13.50 -3.57
C THR A 85 -14.39 13.79 -2.76
N ALA A 86 -14.31 13.27 -1.53
CA ALA A 86 -13.16 13.51 -0.67
C ALA A 86 -11.95 12.71 -1.13
N THR A 87 -10.76 13.24 -0.84
CA THR A 87 -9.51 12.51 -1.08
C THR A 87 -9.49 11.25 -0.21
N PRO A 88 -9.21 10.08 -0.78
CA PRO A 88 -9.20 8.86 0.01
C PRO A 88 -8.04 8.84 1.00
N GLU A 89 -8.30 8.22 2.13
CA GLU A 89 -7.30 7.98 3.17
C GLU A 89 -6.97 6.49 3.19
N TYR A 90 -5.68 6.17 3.12
CA TYR A 90 -5.20 4.80 3.06
C TYR A 90 -4.55 4.40 4.36
N THR A 91 -4.88 3.19 4.82
CA THR A 91 -4.17 2.52 5.91
C THR A 91 -3.43 1.34 5.31
N VAL A 92 -2.13 1.25 5.60
CA VAL A 92 -1.32 0.11 5.16
C VAL A 92 -1.38 -0.97 6.22
N ASN A 93 -1.79 -2.15 5.82
CA ASN A 93 -1.88 -3.32 6.70
C ASN A 93 -0.62 -4.18 6.56
N ARG A 94 -0.28 -4.83 7.65
CA ARG A 94 0.82 -5.80 7.70
C ARG A 94 0.28 -7.09 8.29
N PRO A 95 -0.50 -7.86 7.50
CA PRO A 95 -1.20 -9.05 8.05
C PRO A 95 -0.27 -10.14 8.56
N TRP A 96 1.01 -10.09 8.21
CA TRP A 96 2.00 -11.05 8.71
C TRP A 96 2.46 -10.75 10.13
N ILE A 97 2.13 -9.57 10.67
CA ILE A 97 2.52 -9.22 12.03
C ILE A 97 1.42 -9.62 13.00
N ARG A 98 1.80 -10.39 14.02
CA ARG A 98 0.91 -10.68 15.12
C ARG A 98 1.14 -9.64 16.19
N SER A 99 0.09 -8.88 16.49
CA SER A 99 0.16 -7.95 17.61
C SER A 99 -0.03 -8.69 18.92
N ALA A 100 0.38 -8.05 20.01
CA ALA A 100 0.12 -8.59 21.34
C ALA A 100 -1.38 -8.77 21.58
N ARG A 101 -2.19 -7.92 20.98
CA ARG A 101 -3.63 -8.01 21.06
C ARG A 101 -4.16 -9.30 20.46
N GLN A 102 -3.60 -9.72 19.34
CA GLN A 102 -4.00 -10.96 18.69
C GLN A 102 -3.51 -12.18 19.45
N ALA A 103 -2.38 -12.04 20.10
CA ALA A 103 -1.81 -13.13 20.89
C ALA A 103 -2.57 -13.30 22.21
N GLY A 104 -3.20 -12.27 22.67
CA GLY A 104 -3.95 -12.31 23.92
C GLY A 104 -5.36 -12.88 23.75
#